data_6b1d516d905f7003ff66682496b2d380
#
_entry.id   6b1d516d905f7003ff66682496b2d380
#
_cell.length_a   1.000
_cell.length_b   1.000
_cell.length_c   1.000
_cell.angle_alpha   90.00
_cell.angle_beta   90.00
_cell.angle_gamma   90.00
#
_symmetry.space_group_name_H-M   'P 1'
#
loop_
_entity.id
_entity.type
_entity.pdbx_description
1 polymer ?
#
loop_
_entity_poly.entity_id
_entity_poly.type
_entity_poly.pdbx_seq_one_letter_code
_entity_poly.pdbx_strand_id
1 'polypeptide(L)'
;IDKKNKKSKNLIKHLISERFLVNEKINEVEVLRKWAKEKADIEGLLIMYILPTDKCNYQCKYCFIENSVGSNYKFSKMNKRIIRKGVDFFAQNAPKNKSLSQEIIFYGGEPLMNPEIVLEGIKFTRENYPEIKINMITNGSLMTPKIASFIAKNNVGASISLDGPEEINNKLRVFTNGSGSYNEAVRGYNMLKNAECNEVGISFTLANHNVPNLKQNIEKICEDLEPTGFGFNFLIDPLNNKNHFSLPMKYVTEQAIEAFKFLREKGIY
;
A
#
# COMPACT_ATOMS: atom_id res chain seq x y z
N ILE A 1 -24.53 -4.11 -24.77
CA ILE A 1 -25.40 -4.81 -23.79
C ILE A 1 -26.82 -4.76 -24.31
N ASP A 2 -27.43 -5.93 -24.57
CA ASP A 2 -28.83 -6.00 -25.03
C ASP A 2 -29.78 -5.60 -23.88
N LYS A 3 -30.38 -4.40 -23.99
CA LYS A 3 -31.31 -3.84 -23.00
C LYS A 3 -32.61 -4.64 -22.78
N LYS A 4 -32.92 -5.60 -23.64
CA LYS A 4 -34.15 -6.42 -23.56
C LYS A 4 -33.94 -7.70 -22.74
N ASN A 5 -32.71 -8.16 -22.55
CA ASN A 5 -32.41 -9.38 -21.81
C ASN A 5 -32.47 -9.14 -20.29
N LYS A 6 -33.17 -10.00 -19.54
CA LYS A 6 -33.36 -9.92 -18.10
C LYS A 6 -32.01 -9.93 -17.35
N LYS A 7 -31.01 -10.71 -17.80
CA LYS A 7 -29.64 -10.72 -17.23
C LYS A 7 -28.94 -9.41 -17.44
N SER A 8 -29.05 -8.80 -18.63
CA SER A 8 -28.47 -7.48 -18.93
C SER A 8 -29.09 -6.37 -18.10
N LYS A 9 -30.41 -6.42 -17.84
CA LYS A 9 -31.09 -5.46 -16.96
C LYS A 9 -30.62 -5.56 -15.50
N ASN A 10 -30.42 -6.77 -14.99
CA ASN A 10 -29.93 -6.98 -13.64
C ASN A 10 -28.48 -6.52 -13.49
N LEU A 11 -27.64 -6.80 -14.49
CA LEU A 11 -26.26 -6.29 -14.53
C LEU A 11 -26.21 -4.77 -14.55
N ILE A 12 -27.02 -4.12 -15.41
CA ILE A 12 -27.10 -2.65 -15.45
C ILE A 12 -27.54 -2.09 -14.10
N LYS A 13 -28.55 -2.67 -13.46
CA LYS A 13 -29.00 -2.25 -12.12
C LYS A 13 -27.89 -2.38 -11.09
N HIS A 14 -27.17 -3.50 -11.10
CA HIS A 14 -26.03 -3.72 -10.21
C HIS A 14 -24.91 -2.70 -10.49
N LEU A 15 -24.53 -2.47 -11.74
CA LEU A 15 -23.53 -1.48 -12.10
C LEU A 15 -23.94 -0.05 -11.73
N ILE A 16 -25.23 0.28 -11.72
CA ILE A 16 -25.75 1.56 -11.24
C ILE A 16 -25.68 1.62 -9.71
N SER A 17 -26.09 0.55 -9.00
CA SER A 17 -26.03 0.52 -7.51
C SER A 17 -24.61 0.67 -7.00
N GLU A 18 -23.65 0.02 -7.69
CA GLU A 18 -22.22 0.09 -7.38
C GLU A 18 -21.53 1.34 -7.97
N ARG A 19 -22.28 2.24 -8.60
CA ARG A 19 -21.80 3.51 -9.21
C ARG A 19 -20.78 3.33 -10.36
N PHE A 20 -20.70 2.14 -10.97
CA PHE A 20 -19.94 1.93 -12.21
C PHE A 20 -20.62 2.52 -13.44
N LEU A 21 -21.95 2.68 -13.39
CA LEU A 21 -22.72 3.41 -14.39
C LEU A 21 -23.48 4.54 -13.71
N VAL A 22 -23.32 5.74 -14.22
CA VAL A 22 -24.05 6.94 -13.80
C VAL A 22 -24.87 7.49 -14.97
N ASN A 23 -25.96 8.18 -14.67
CA ASN A 23 -26.74 8.85 -15.70
C ASN A 23 -25.92 10.02 -16.25
N GLU A 24 -25.86 10.18 -17.57
CA GLU A 24 -25.13 11.27 -18.25
C GLU A 24 -25.53 12.68 -17.79
N LYS A 25 -26.74 12.83 -17.21
CA LYS A 25 -27.24 14.10 -16.67
C LYS A 25 -26.76 14.37 -15.24
N ILE A 26 -26.08 13.42 -14.59
CA ILE A 26 -25.56 13.61 -13.25
C ILE A 26 -24.30 14.48 -13.33
N ASN A 27 -24.32 15.58 -12.60
CA ASN A 27 -23.10 16.37 -12.38
C ASN A 27 -22.20 15.63 -11.38
N GLU A 28 -21.27 14.83 -11.89
CA GLU A 28 -20.34 14.05 -11.06
C GLU A 28 -19.53 14.91 -10.10
N VAL A 29 -19.21 16.15 -10.48
CA VAL A 29 -18.49 17.10 -9.62
C VAL A 29 -19.33 17.47 -8.39
N GLU A 30 -20.64 17.69 -8.55
CA GLU A 30 -21.53 17.95 -7.42
C GLU A 30 -21.71 16.72 -6.54
N VAL A 31 -21.83 15.53 -7.14
CA VAL A 31 -21.88 14.27 -6.41
C VAL A 31 -20.61 14.07 -5.58
N LEU A 32 -19.44 14.32 -6.18
CA LEU A 32 -18.14 14.25 -5.48
C LEU A 32 -18.03 15.29 -4.37
N ARG A 33 -18.47 16.53 -4.61
CA ARG A 33 -18.49 17.59 -3.57
C ARG A 33 -19.37 17.21 -2.40
N LYS A 34 -20.57 16.68 -2.67
CA LYS A 34 -21.50 16.23 -1.64
C LYS A 34 -20.89 15.07 -0.86
N TRP A 35 -20.35 14.08 -1.56
CA TRP A 35 -19.66 12.94 -0.95
C TRP A 35 -18.45 13.38 -0.11
N ALA A 36 -17.60 14.29 -0.64
CA ALA A 36 -16.46 14.83 0.09
C ALA A 36 -16.89 15.56 1.37
N LYS A 37 -17.99 16.35 1.30
CA LYS A 37 -18.54 17.03 2.46
C LYS A 37 -19.07 16.04 3.50
N GLU A 38 -19.85 15.04 3.08
CA GLU A 38 -20.34 13.96 3.95
C GLU A 38 -19.19 13.17 4.59
N LYS A 39 -18.05 13.02 3.88
CA LYS A 39 -16.85 12.35 4.40
C LYS A 39 -16.00 13.26 5.28
N ALA A 40 -16.00 14.57 5.03
CA ALA A 40 -15.31 15.53 5.90
C ALA A 40 -15.94 15.62 7.31
N ASP A 41 -17.23 15.28 7.43
CA ASP A 41 -17.95 15.22 8.70
C ASP A 41 -17.76 13.88 9.43
N ILE A 42 -16.78 13.03 9.03
CA ILE A 42 -16.47 11.79 9.74
C ILE A 42 -15.81 12.15 11.07
N GLU A 43 -16.57 12.04 12.16
CA GLU A 43 -15.99 12.07 13.49
C GLU A 43 -15.31 10.71 13.77
N GLY A 44 -13.99 10.72 13.96
CA GLY A 44 -13.21 9.55 14.32
C GLY A 44 -12.05 9.24 13.39
N LEU A 45 -11.22 8.28 13.79
CA LEU A 45 -10.00 7.88 13.08
C LEU A 45 -10.25 6.62 12.25
N LEU A 46 -9.99 6.68 10.95
CA LEU A 46 -10.16 5.55 10.01
C LEU A 46 -8.88 4.78 9.78
N ILE A 47 -7.75 5.49 9.67
CA ILE A 47 -6.45 4.90 9.33
C ILE A 47 -5.40 5.38 10.33
N MET A 48 -4.61 4.45 10.83
CA MET A 48 -3.44 4.74 11.65
C MET A 48 -2.19 4.12 11.04
N TYR A 49 -1.23 4.97 10.70
CA TYR A 49 0.12 4.51 10.34
C TYR A 49 0.96 4.33 11.59
N ILE A 50 1.52 3.14 11.77
CA ILE A 50 2.44 2.83 12.86
C ILE A 50 3.84 2.67 12.28
N LEU A 51 4.77 3.46 12.77
CA LEU A 51 6.18 3.41 12.41
C LEU A 51 6.96 2.75 13.54
N PRO A 52 7.18 1.42 13.52
CA PRO A 52 7.93 0.72 14.57
C PRO A 52 9.36 1.22 14.72
N THR A 53 9.92 1.71 13.63
CA THR A 53 11.19 2.44 13.53
C THR A 53 11.22 3.29 12.26
N ASP A 54 11.97 4.37 12.29
CA ASP A 54 12.28 5.20 11.13
C ASP A 54 13.55 4.73 10.38
N LYS A 55 14.28 3.74 10.92
CA LYS A 55 15.45 3.16 10.27
C LYS A 55 15.05 2.18 9.16
N CYS A 56 15.79 2.19 8.06
CA CYS A 56 15.66 1.25 6.95
C CYS A 56 17.01 0.56 6.67
N ASN A 57 16.98 -0.66 6.16
CA ASN A 57 18.16 -1.37 5.66
C ASN A 57 18.37 -1.14 4.15
N TYR A 58 17.46 -0.40 3.48
CA TYR A 58 17.64 0.08 2.11
C TYR A 58 18.05 1.56 2.11
N GLN A 59 18.59 1.99 0.98
CA GLN A 59 18.91 3.38 0.66
C GLN A 59 18.34 3.71 -0.73
N CYS A 60 17.01 3.62 -0.83
CA CYS A 60 16.32 3.96 -2.07
C CYS A 60 16.61 5.41 -2.46
N LYS A 61 17.06 5.63 -3.70
CA LYS A 61 17.57 6.94 -4.16
C LYS A 61 16.53 8.06 -4.10
N TYR A 62 15.24 7.72 -4.15
CA TYR A 62 14.11 8.66 -4.04
C TYR A 62 13.51 8.73 -2.63
N CYS A 63 14.03 7.98 -1.65
CA CYS A 63 13.43 7.92 -0.31
C CYS A 63 13.43 9.28 0.36
N PHE A 64 12.24 9.82 0.65
CA PHE A 64 12.16 11.14 1.26
C PHE A 64 12.66 11.14 2.72
N ILE A 65 12.49 10.03 3.45
CA ILE A 65 12.97 9.91 4.85
C ILE A 65 14.49 10.01 4.86
N GLU A 66 15.16 9.15 4.09
CA GLU A 66 16.63 9.09 4.04
C GLU A 66 17.24 10.40 3.52
N ASN A 67 16.61 11.00 2.49
CA ASN A 67 17.08 12.24 1.90
C ASN A 67 16.73 13.50 2.71
N SER A 68 15.80 13.40 3.69
CA SER A 68 15.36 14.54 4.51
C SER A 68 16.07 14.61 5.86
N VAL A 69 16.72 13.52 6.30
CA VAL A 69 17.41 13.48 7.59
C VAL A 69 18.88 13.88 7.44
N GLY A 70 19.36 14.74 8.31
CA GLY A 70 20.79 15.12 8.33
C GLY A 70 21.67 14.02 8.93
N SER A 71 22.99 14.12 8.70
CA SER A 71 23.98 13.15 9.19
C SER A 71 23.97 12.90 10.70
N ASN A 72 23.41 13.83 11.46
CA ASN A 72 23.31 13.75 12.93
C ASN A 72 21.95 13.19 13.40
N TYR A 73 21.06 12.76 12.50
CA TYR A 73 19.75 12.22 12.85
C TYR A 73 19.91 10.90 13.63
N LYS A 74 19.23 10.81 14.75
CA LYS A 74 19.20 9.58 15.56
C LYS A 74 17.90 8.83 15.31
N PHE A 75 18.02 7.73 14.60
CA PHE A 75 16.89 6.84 14.35
C PHE A 75 16.29 6.30 15.66
N SER A 76 14.98 6.24 15.73
CA SER A 76 14.23 5.82 16.89
C SER A 76 13.63 4.43 16.69
N LYS A 77 13.31 3.78 17.81
CA LYS A 77 12.55 2.54 17.85
C LYS A 77 11.40 2.67 18.82
N MET A 78 10.23 2.25 18.38
CA MET A 78 9.05 2.16 19.24
C MET A 78 9.22 1.03 20.27
N ASN A 79 8.59 1.17 21.44
CA ASN A 79 8.54 0.12 22.46
C ASN A 79 7.11 -0.40 22.66
N LYS A 80 6.97 -1.52 23.41
CA LYS A 80 5.69 -2.21 23.65
C LYS A 80 4.63 -1.33 24.29
N ARG A 81 5.03 -0.43 25.20
CA ARG A 81 4.09 0.48 25.87
C ARG A 81 3.49 1.48 24.90
N ILE A 82 4.31 2.00 23.96
CA ILE A 82 3.86 2.99 22.97
C ILE A 82 2.90 2.34 21.97
N ILE A 83 3.25 1.16 21.42
CA ILE A 83 2.40 0.49 20.43
C ILE A 83 1.02 0.15 21.02
N ARG A 84 0.95 -0.42 22.24
CA ARG A 84 -0.32 -0.75 22.90
C ARG A 84 -1.17 0.51 23.14
N LYS A 85 -0.58 1.58 23.69
CA LYS A 85 -1.31 2.84 23.90
C LYS A 85 -1.77 3.48 22.58
N GLY A 86 -0.99 3.37 21.52
CA GLY A 86 -1.38 3.84 20.19
C GLY A 86 -2.59 3.08 19.64
N VAL A 87 -2.59 1.77 19.74
CA VAL A 87 -3.72 0.91 19.32
C VAL A 87 -4.98 1.22 20.17
N ASP A 88 -4.84 1.30 21.49
CA ASP A 88 -5.95 1.66 22.39
C ASP A 88 -6.54 3.03 22.02
N PHE A 89 -5.69 4.03 21.85
CA PHE A 89 -6.12 5.38 21.44
C PHE A 89 -6.86 5.35 20.10
N PHE A 90 -6.34 4.64 19.12
CA PHE A 90 -6.97 4.52 17.80
C PHE A 90 -8.34 3.86 17.87
N ALA A 91 -8.44 2.73 18.56
CA ALA A 91 -9.69 1.99 18.73
C ALA A 91 -10.77 2.81 19.48
N GLN A 92 -10.36 3.54 20.55
CA GLN A 92 -11.28 4.38 21.32
C GLN A 92 -11.79 5.60 20.53
N ASN A 93 -11.10 6.00 19.48
CA ASN A 93 -11.50 7.08 18.58
C ASN A 93 -12.07 6.56 17.25
N ALA A 94 -12.72 5.41 17.27
CA ALA A 94 -13.37 4.84 16.09
C ALA A 94 -14.51 5.75 15.59
N PRO A 95 -14.79 5.75 14.27
CA PRO A 95 -15.91 6.48 13.73
C PRO A 95 -17.25 6.03 14.36
N LYS A 96 -18.14 6.97 14.60
CA LYS A 96 -19.51 6.67 15.06
C LYS A 96 -20.28 5.83 14.05
N ASN A 97 -20.00 6.02 12.75
CA ASN A 97 -20.59 5.23 11.67
C ASN A 97 -19.93 3.85 11.60
N LYS A 98 -20.60 2.84 12.11
CA LYS A 98 -20.15 1.45 12.15
C LYS A 98 -20.00 0.78 10.77
N SER A 99 -20.48 1.41 9.69
CA SER A 99 -20.21 0.92 8.31
C SER A 99 -18.79 1.23 7.85
N LEU A 100 -18.07 2.09 8.58
CA LEU A 100 -16.68 2.44 8.30
C LEU A 100 -15.75 1.57 9.15
N SER A 101 -14.82 0.87 8.51
CA SER A 101 -13.83 0.05 9.19
C SER A 101 -12.55 0.85 9.48
N GLN A 102 -11.98 0.60 10.66
CA GLN A 102 -10.64 1.10 10.99
C GLN A 102 -9.55 0.21 10.41
N GLU A 103 -8.42 0.81 10.10
CA GLU A 103 -7.26 0.11 9.55
C GLU A 103 -5.96 0.60 10.19
N ILE A 104 -5.13 -0.33 10.62
CA ILE A 104 -3.77 -0.09 11.07
C ILE A 104 -2.81 -0.51 9.96
N ILE A 105 -1.89 0.38 9.58
CA ILE A 105 -0.86 0.11 8.58
C ILE A 105 0.52 0.23 9.22
N PHE A 106 1.21 -0.90 9.33
CA PHE A 106 2.62 -0.89 9.71
C PHE A 106 3.46 -0.38 8.55
N TYR A 107 4.23 0.68 8.82
CA TYR A 107 5.02 1.41 7.85
C TYR A 107 6.31 1.93 8.50
N GLY A 108 7.02 2.86 7.88
CA GLY A 108 8.17 3.54 8.47
C GLY A 108 9.39 3.56 7.56
N GLY A 109 10.58 3.41 8.11
CA GLY A 109 11.76 3.05 7.34
C GLY A 109 11.56 1.64 6.77
N GLU A 110 11.88 0.62 7.59
CA GLU A 110 11.46 -0.75 7.35
C GLU A 110 10.87 -1.33 8.66
N PRO A 111 9.58 -1.67 8.70
CA PRO A 111 8.94 -2.13 9.93
C PRO A 111 9.60 -3.37 10.52
N LEU A 112 10.09 -4.28 9.69
CA LEU A 112 10.76 -5.51 10.14
C LEU A 112 12.19 -5.30 10.68
N MET A 113 12.70 -4.08 10.73
CA MET A 113 13.88 -3.74 11.56
C MET A 113 13.55 -3.64 13.05
N ASN A 114 12.26 -3.66 13.40
CA ASN A 114 11.78 -3.79 14.78
C ASN A 114 10.65 -4.83 14.85
N PRO A 115 10.95 -6.09 14.47
CA PRO A 115 9.94 -7.14 14.29
C PRO A 115 9.19 -7.46 15.58
N GLU A 116 9.84 -7.36 16.74
CA GLU A 116 9.20 -7.58 18.03
C GLU A 116 7.98 -6.66 18.23
N ILE A 117 8.10 -5.38 17.84
CA ILE A 117 7.02 -4.42 18.00
C ILE A 117 5.92 -4.61 16.97
N VAL A 118 6.27 -4.97 15.72
CA VAL A 118 5.28 -5.35 14.71
C VAL A 118 4.43 -6.53 15.21
N LEU A 119 5.07 -7.60 15.63
CA LEU A 119 4.37 -8.80 16.12
C LEU A 119 3.55 -8.52 17.39
N GLU A 120 4.07 -7.71 18.31
CA GLU A 120 3.36 -7.26 19.50
C GLU A 120 2.10 -6.47 19.16
N GLY A 121 2.22 -5.49 18.24
CA GLY A 121 1.10 -4.66 17.81
C GLY A 121 0.00 -5.47 17.12
N ILE A 122 0.38 -6.39 16.22
CA ILE A 122 -0.57 -7.30 15.57
C ILE A 122 -1.29 -8.17 16.61
N LYS A 123 -0.53 -8.81 17.50
CA LYS A 123 -1.08 -9.67 18.55
C LYS A 123 -2.04 -8.90 19.44
N PHE A 124 -1.63 -7.74 19.97
CA PHE A 124 -2.43 -6.92 20.85
C PHE A 124 -3.71 -6.44 20.18
N THR A 125 -3.65 -6.04 18.91
CA THR A 125 -4.84 -5.64 18.13
C THR A 125 -5.79 -6.82 17.96
N ARG A 126 -5.31 -8.00 17.61
CA ARG A 126 -6.17 -9.19 17.44
C ARG A 126 -6.83 -9.66 18.74
N GLU A 127 -6.13 -9.53 19.86
CA GLU A 127 -6.66 -9.92 21.18
C GLU A 127 -7.73 -8.95 21.71
N ASN A 128 -7.62 -7.64 21.41
CA ASN A 128 -8.46 -6.61 22.02
C ASN A 128 -9.44 -5.94 21.04
N TYR A 129 -9.11 -5.89 19.73
CA TYR A 129 -9.83 -5.16 18.67
C TYR A 129 -9.81 -5.97 17.36
N PRO A 130 -10.39 -7.19 17.33
CA PRO A 130 -10.27 -8.11 16.19
C PRO A 130 -10.87 -7.59 14.88
N GLU A 131 -11.81 -6.62 14.98
CA GLU A 131 -12.47 -5.99 13.83
C GLU A 131 -11.57 -5.01 13.05
N ILE A 132 -10.50 -4.49 13.68
CA ILE A 132 -9.59 -3.55 13.03
C ILE A 132 -8.80 -4.30 11.95
N LYS A 133 -8.84 -3.79 10.72
CA LYS A 133 -7.99 -4.29 9.64
C LYS A 133 -6.52 -3.98 9.92
N ILE A 134 -5.65 -4.90 9.56
CA ILE A 134 -4.21 -4.71 9.73
C ILE A 134 -3.52 -4.99 8.41
N ASN A 135 -2.72 -4.03 7.97
CA ASN A 135 -1.84 -4.16 6.81
C ASN A 135 -0.40 -3.81 7.17
N MET A 136 0.55 -4.30 6.37
CA MET A 136 1.96 -3.96 6.49
C MET A 136 2.55 -3.66 5.12
N ILE A 137 3.27 -2.55 5.01
CA ILE A 137 4.08 -2.21 3.84
C ILE A 137 5.54 -2.42 4.23
N THR A 138 6.22 -3.32 3.53
CA THR A 138 7.60 -3.72 3.82
C THR A 138 8.41 -3.85 2.53
N ASN A 139 9.72 -3.71 2.61
CA ASN A 139 10.62 -4.03 1.50
C ASN A 139 10.83 -5.55 1.32
N GLY A 140 10.33 -6.38 2.22
CA GLY A 140 10.35 -7.84 2.15
C GLY A 140 11.67 -8.50 2.50
N SER A 141 12.78 -7.79 2.52
CA SER A 141 14.12 -8.39 2.68
C SER A 141 14.36 -9.06 4.03
N LEU A 142 13.68 -8.60 5.08
CA LEU A 142 13.78 -9.14 6.44
C LEU A 142 12.66 -10.15 6.74
N MET A 143 11.83 -10.49 5.76
CA MET A 143 10.81 -11.53 5.91
C MET A 143 11.45 -12.88 6.20
N THR A 144 10.86 -13.60 7.14
CA THR A 144 11.25 -14.98 7.47
C THR A 144 10.01 -15.88 7.44
N PRO A 145 10.15 -17.20 7.26
CA PRO A 145 9.01 -18.13 7.30
C PRO A 145 8.19 -18.01 8.59
N LYS A 146 8.83 -17.75 9.72
CA LYS A 146 8.17 -17.57 11.02
C LYS A 146 7.30 -16.29 11.03
N ILE A 147 7.82 -15.17 10.49
CA ILE A 147 7.08 -13.92 10.41
C ILE A 147 5.93 -14.05 9.41
N ALA A 148 6.16 -14.64 8.23
CA ALA A 148 5.13 -14.87 7.23
C ALA A 148 3.98 -15.73 7.77
N SER A 149 4.28 -16.85 8.44
CA SER A 149 3.26 -17.68 9.10
C SER A 149 2.49 -16.94 10.19
N PHE A 150 3.14 -16.05 10.95
CA PHE A 150 2.46 -15.23 11.95
C PHE A 150 1.52 -14.22 11.30
N ILE A 151 1.94 -13.57 10.22
CA ILE A 151 1.14 -12.61 9.42
C ILE A 151 -0.10 -13.32 8.87
N ALA A 152 0.06 -14.48 8.22
CA ALA A 152 -1.05 -15.28 7.68
C ALA A 152 -2.05 -15.68 8.78
N LYS A 153 -1.55 -16.27 9.88
CA LYS A 153 -2.39 -16.71 11.00
C LYS A 153 -3.21 -15.58 11.63
N ASN A 154 -2.71 -14.34 11.60
CA ASN A 154 -3.38 -13.19 12.18
C ASN A 154 -4.17 -12.37 11.15
N ASN A 155 -4.38 -12.91 9.94
CA ASN A 155 -5.10 -12.25 8.86
C ASN A 155 -4.62 -10.80 8.64
N VAL A 156 -3.33 -10.64 8.43
CA VAL A 156 -2.69 -9.34 8.13
C VAL A 156 -2.41 -9.27 6.63
N GLY A 157 -2.89 -8.23 5.98
CA GLY A 157 -2.51 -7.94 4.60
C GLY A 157 -1.06 -7.47 4.53
N ALA A 158 -0.35 -7.79 3.45
CA ALA A 158 1.02 -7.36 3.25
C ALA A 158 1.24 -6.83 1.85
N SER A 159 1.92 -5.71 1.72
CA SER A 159 2.36 -5.15 0.43
C SER A 159 3.88 -5.10 0.39
N ILE A 160 4.44 -5.77 -0.61
CA ILE A 160 5.89 -5.74 -0.84
C ILE A 160 6.23 -4.57 -1.75
N SER A 161 7.23 -3.80 -1.36
CA SER A 161 7.71 -2.66 -2.12
C SER A 161 8.54 -3.09 -3.32
N LEU A 162 7.97 -3.00 -4.52
CA LEU A 162 8.62 -3.29 -5.81
C LEU A 162 8.21 -2.24 -6.84
N ASP A 163 9.18 -1.77 -7.65
CA ASP A 163 8.98 -0.69 -8.62
C ASP A 163 9.13 -1.16 -10.08
N GLY A 164 9.09 -2.45 -10.33
CA GLY A 164 9.23 -3.06 -11.65
C GLY A 164 9.97 -4.39 -11.61
N PRO A 165 10.27 -4.98 -12.78
CA PRO A 165 11.21 -6.09 -12.92
C PRO A 165 12.60 -5.75 -12.37
N GLU A 166 13.48 -6.76 -12.23
CA GLU A 166 14.76 -6.64 -11.53
C GLU A 166 15.59 -5.44 -12.01
N GLU A 167 15.77 -5.30 -13.32
CA GLU A 167 16.58 -4.23 -13.91
C GLU A 167 15.98 -2.83 -13.71
N ILE A 168 14.67 -2.72 -13.52
CA ILE A 168 13.98 -1.46 -13.24
C ILE A 168 14.01 -1.17 -11.74
N ASN A 169 13.63 -2.14 -10.92
CA ASN A 169 13.61 -2.02 -9.45
C ASN A 169 14.99 -1.62 -8.91
N ASN A 170 16.04 -2.30 -9.37
CA ASN A 170 17.40 -2.12 -8.87
C ASN A 170 18.07 -0.80 -9.27
N LYS A 171 17.44 0.02 -10.15
CA LYS A 171 17.94 1.36 -10.48
C LYS A 171 17.85 2.31 -9.29
N LEU A 172 16.76 2.23 -8.53
CA LEU A 172 16.48 3.17 -7.46
C LEU A 172 16.29 2.51 -6.08
N ARG A 173 15.77 1.26 -6.03
CA ARG A 173 15.67 0.50 -4.78
C ARG A 173 16.93 -0.33 -4.56
N VAL A 174 17.82 0.20 -3.73
CA VAL A 174 19.11 -0.43 -3.44
C VAL A 174 19.30 -0.60 -1.93
N PHE A 175 20.14 -1.56 -1.55
CA PHE A 175 20.66 -1.65 -0.20
C PHE A 175 21.63 -0.50 0.10
N THR A 176 21.98 -0.32 1.38
CA THR A 176 22.96 0.69 1.84
C THR A 176 24.35 0.50 1.23
N ASN A 177 24.69 -0.72 0.78
CA ASN A 177 25.94 -1.03 0.07
C ASN A 177 25.83 -0.82 -1.46
N GLY A 178 24.67 -0.33 -1.96
CA GLY A 178 24.42 -0.08 -3.37
C GLY A 178 24.00 -1.30 -4.20
N SER A 179 23.93 -2.51 -3.62
CA SER A 179 23.45 -3.69 -4.34
C SER A 179 21.94 -3.62 -4.60
N GLY A 180 21.48 -4.28 -5.67
CA GLY A 180 20.07 -4.38 -6.02
C GLY A 180 19.27 -5.15 -4.96
N SER A 181 17.99 -4.86 -4.84
CA SER A 181 17.12 -5.37 -3.78
C SER A 181 16.01 -6.30 -4.29
N TYR A 182 15.85 -6.47 -5.59
CA TYR A 182 14.73 -7.20 -6.20
C TYR A 182 14.61 -8.63 -5.69
N ASN A 183 15.71 -9.39 -5.72
CA ASN A 183 15.68 -10.81 -5.35
C ASN A 183 15.27 -11.02 -3.88
N GLU A 184 15.69 -10.12 -2.97
CA GLU A 184 15.31 -10.20 -1.56
C GLU A 184 13.83 -9.82 -1.35
N ALA A 185 13.33 -8.85 -2.08
CA ALA A 185 11.91 -8.48 -2.04
C ALA A 185 11.02 -9.62 -2.57
N VAL A 186 11.40 -10.23 -3.71
CA VAL A 186 10.70 -11.39 -4.28
C VAL A 186 10.76 -12.60 -3.35
N ARG A 187 11.90 -12.85 -2.72
CA ARG A 187 12.03 -13.90 -1.69
C ARG A 187 11.03 -13.66 -0.54
N GLY A 188 10.95 -12.43 -0.05
CA GLY A 188 9.99 -12.08 1.01
C GLY A 188 8.53 -12.23 0.55
N TYR A 189 8.22 -11.83 -0.69
CA TYR A 189 6.92 -12.03 -1.31
C TYR A 189 6.54 -13.52 -1.33
N ASN A 190 7.43 -14.38 -1.82
CA ASN A 190 7.20 -15.83 -1.91
C ASN A 190 7.02 -16.48 -0.54
N MET A 191 7.69 -15.99 0.51
CA MET A 191 7.45 -16.47 1.88
C MET A 191 6.03 -16.19 2.35
N LEU A 192 5.45 -15.02 2.02
CA LEU A 192 4.06 -14.67 2.34
C LEU A 192 3.07 -15.54 1.56
N LYS A 193 3.31 -15.75 0.26
CA LYS A 193 2.49 -16.65 -0.58
C LYS A 193 2.52 -18.08 -0.06
N ASN A 194 3.72 -18.61 0.27
CA ASN A 194 3.89 -19.97 0.80
C ASN A 194 3.27 -20.14 2.21
N ALA A 195 3.11 -19.07 2.96
CA ALA A 195 2.39 -19.05 4.22
C ALA A 195 0.88 -18.91 4.06
N GLU A 196 0.38 -18.86 2.81
CA GLU A 196 -1.04 -18.73 2.47
C GLU A 196 -1.66 -17.42 3.01
N CYS A 197 -0.90 -16.33 2.99
CA CYS A 197 -1.44 -15.01 3.30
C CYS A 197 -2.56 -14.64 2.29
N ASN A 198 -3.72 -14.24 2.80
CA ASN A 198 -4.90 -13.94 1.98
C ASN A 198 -4.69 -12.74 1.03
N GLU A 199 -3.96 -11.72 1.50
CA GLU A 199 -3.72 -10.48 0.77
C GLU A 199 -2.22 -10.22 0.69
N VAL A 200 -1.62 -10.45 -0.49
CA VAL A 200 -0.21 -10.12 -0.77
C VAL A 200 -0.16 -9.25 -2.01
N GLY A 201 -0.01 -7.96 -1.79
CA GLY A 201 0.01 -6.94 -2.84
C GLY A 201 1.42 -6.40 -3.10
N ILE A 202 1.48 -5.48 -4.07
CA ILE A 202 2.66 -4.73 -4.44
C ILE A 202 2.45 -3.24 -4.09
N SER A 203 3.40 -2.65 -3.38
CA SER A 203 3.49 -1.21 -3.19
C SER A 203 4.49 -0.63 -4.19
N PHE A 204 3.97 0.07 -5.19
CA PHE A 204 4.71 0.52 -6.37
C PHE A 204 4.87 2.04 -6.36
N THR A 205 6.10 2.54 -6.37
CA THR A 205 6.38 3.98 -6.41
C THR A 205 6.60 4.43 -7.85
N LEU A 206 5.75 5.36 -8.31
CA LEU A 206 5.79 5.91 -9.66
C LEU A 206 6.88 6.97 -9.76
N ALA A 207 7.90 6.69 -10.56
CA ALA A 207 9.05 7.57 -10.77
C ALA A 207 9.55 7.52 -12.24
N ASN A 208 10.49 8.38 -12.59
CA ASN A 208 10.96 8.54 -13.96
C ASN A 208 11.57 7.27 -14.60
N HIS A 209 12.03 6.31 -13.78
CA HIS A 209 12.66 5.07 -14.26
C HIS A 209 11.66 3.98 -14.66
N ASN A 210 10.40 4.05 -14.18
CA ASN A 210 9.40 3.00 -14.38
C ASN A 210 8.12 3.46 -15.08
N VAL A 211 7.73 4.73 -14.95
CA VAL A 211 6.50 5.27 -15.53
C VAL A 211 6.46 5.20 -17.06
N PRO A 212 7.56 5.44 -17.82
CA PRO A 212 7.52 5.36 -19.29
C PRO A 212 7.07 4.00 -19.84
N ASN A 213 7.28 2.91 -19.10
CA ASN A 213 6.86 1.55 -19.46
C ASN A 213 6.01 0.93 -18.33
N LEU A 214 5.15 1.73 -17.68
CA LEU A 214 4.44 1.32 -16.47
C LEU A 214 3.62 0.06 -16.66
N LYS A 215 2.81 0.02 -17.73
CA LYS A 215 1.96 -1.14 -18.02
C LYS A 215 2.80 -2.41 -18.20
N GLN A 216 3.86 -2.37 -19.01
CA GLN A 216 4.74 -3.52 -19.25
C GLN A 216 5.45 -4.00 -17.96
N ASN A 217 5.89 -3.05 -17.13
CA ASN A 217 6.50 -3.38 -15.84
C ASN A 217 5.52 -4.10 -14.91
N ILE A 218 4.25 -3.66 -14.90
CA ILE A 218 3.18 -4.28 -14.10
C ILE A 218 2.80 -5.64 -14.68
N GLU A 219 2.66 -5.76 -16.01
CA GLU A 219 2.41 -7.03 -16.67
C GLU A 219 3.43 -8.09 -16.26
N LYS A 220 4.72 -7.72 -16.27
CA LYS A 220 5.80 -8.62 -15.88
C LYS A 220 5.73 -9.03 -14.40
N ILE A 221 5.42 -8.10 -13.49
CA ILE A 221 5.21 -8.42 -12.07
C ILE A 221 4.02 -9.37 -11.90
N CYS A 222 2.91 -9.14 -12.62
CA CYS A 222 1.73 -10.00 -12.55
C CYS A 222 2.03 -11.42 -13.04
N GLU A 223 2.82 -11.57 -14.10
CA GLU A 223 3.26 -12.88 -14.62
C GLU A 223 4.14 -13.63 -13.63
N ASP A 224 5.07 -12.93 -12.98
CA ASP A 224 6.07 -13.54 -12.11
C ASP A 224 5.54 -13.84 -10.69
N LEU A 225 4.63 -13.01 -10.16
CA LEU A 225 4.26 -13.02 -8.74
C LEU A 225 2.76 -13.25 -8.46
N GLU A 226 1.88 -12.95 -9.42
CA GLU A 226 0.41 -13.04 -9.25
C GLU A 226 -0.08 -12.32 -7.98
N PRO A 227 0.15 -11.01 -7.83
CA PRO A 227 -0.25 -10.27 -6.64
C PRO A 227 -1.76 -10.12 -6.54
N THR A 228 -2.27 -9.98 -5.31
CA THR A 228 -3.69 -9.75 -5.06
C THR A 228 -4.11 -8.29 -5.29
N GLY A 229 -3.16 -7.35 -5.31
CA GLY A 229 -3.43 -5.93 -5.52
C GLY A 229 -2.16 -5.10 -5.77
N PHE A 230 -2.37 -3.87 -6.22
CA PHE A 230 -1.33 -2.86 -6.41
C PHE A 230 -1.71 -1.55 -5.72
N GLY A 231 -0.81 -1.04 -4.88
CA GLY A 231 -0.87 0.31 -4.35
C GLY A 231 0.12 1.22 -5.09
N PHE A 232 -0.38 2.26 -5.78
CA PHE A 232 0.48 3.23 -6.46
C PHE A 232 0.79 4.42 -5.56
N ASN A 233 2.08 4.66 -5.34
CA ASN A 233 2.57 5.82 -4.61
C ASN A 233 3.12 6.85 -5.59
N PHE A 234 2.51 8.02 -5.63
CA PHE A 234 3.01 9.14 -6.44
C PHE A 234 4.21 9.75 -5.73
N LEU A 235 5.33 9.78 -6.43
CA LEU A 235 6.55 10.36 -5.88
C LEU A 235 6.42 11.89 -5.79
N ILE A 236 6.68 12.41 -4.59
CA ILE A 236 6.78 13.84 -4.33
C ILE A 236 8.25 14.13 -4.08
N ASP A 237 8.91 14.85 -5.00
CA ASP A 237 10.29 15.28 -4.79
C ASP A 237 10.36 16.31 -3.68
N PRO A 238 11.27 16.13 -2.70
CA PRO A 238 11.58 17.19 -1.74
C PRO A 238 12.05 18.44 -2.47
N LEU A 239 11.65 19.61 -2.01
CA LEU A 239 11.92 20.92 -2.63
C LEU A 239 13.41 21.22 -2.93
N ASN A 240 14.33 20.51 -2.29
CA ASN A 240 15.78 20.67 -2.43
C ASN A 240 16.49 19.47 -3.07
N ASN A 241 15.76 18.51 -3.63
CA ASN A 241 16.38 17.33 -4.25
C ASN A 241 16.94 17.69 -5.63
N LYS A 242 18.25 17.57 -5.81
CA LYS A 242 18.93 17.77 -7.12
C LYS A 242 18.63 16.64 -8.12
N ASN A 243 18.19 15.49 -7.64
CA ASN A 243 17.84 14.35 -8.45
C ASN A 243 16.32 14.31 -8.64
N HIS A 244 15.84 14.86 -9.74
CA HIS A 244 14.41 14.85 -10.07
C HIS A 244 14.00 13.45 -10.55
N PHE A 245 13.40 12.67 -9.65
CA PHE A 245 12.82 11.35 -9.97
C PHE A 245 11.34 11.42 -10.33
N SER A 246 10.66 12.52 -10.02
CA SER A 246 9.27 12.76 -10.40
C SER A 246 9.13 13.11 -11.90
N LEU A 247 7.93 12.94 -12.39
CA LEU A 247 7.52 13.31 -13.75
C LEU A 247 6.31 14.25 -13.68
N PRO A 248 6.00 14.98 -14.77
CA PRO A 248 4.78 15.79 -14.81
C PRO A 248 3.55 14.95 -14.47
N MET A 249 2.76 15.40 -13.50
CA MET A 249 1.63 14.65 -12.93
C MET A 249 0.65 14.19 -14.00
N LYS A 250 0.36 15.02 -15.01
CA LYS A 250 -0.52 14.67 -16.13
C LYS A 250 -0.04 13.39 -16.83
N TYR A 251 1.25 13.33 -17.17
CA TYR A 251 1.84 12.16 -17.83
C TYR A 251 1.77 10.91 -16.93
N VAL A 252 2.13 11.06 -15.64
CA VAL A 252 2.04 9.96 -14.66
C VAL A 252 0.62 9.43 -14.56
N THR A 253 -0.37 10.33 -14.50
CA THR A 253 -1.79 9.97 -14.41
C THR A 253 -2.26 9.20 -15.65
N GLU A 254 -1.88 9.64 -16.85
CA GLU A 254 -2.22 8.96 -18.09
C GLU A 254 -1.68 7.51 -18.11
N GLN A 255 -0.42 7.32 -17.72
CA GLN A 255 0.19 5.99 -17.62
C GLN A 255 -0.44 5.13 -16.52
N ALA A 256 -0.76 5.73 -15.37
CA ALA A 256 -1.41 5.04 -14.26
C ALA A 256 -2.83 4.57 -14.62
N ILE A 257 -3.59 5.36 -15.40
CA ILE A 257 -4.93 4.97 -15.88
C ILE A 257 -4.83 3.72 -16.78
N GLU A 258 -3.87 3.67 -17.69
CA GLU A 258 -3.69 2.50 -18.58
C GLU A 258 -3.29 1.25 -17.77
N ALA A 259 -2.41 1.39 -16.81
CA ALA A 259 -2.03 0.32 -15.90
C ALA A 259 -3.23 -0.16 -15.05
N PHE A 260 -4.03 0.76 -14.54
CA PHE A 260 -5.25 0.44 -13.78
C PHE A 260 -6.28 -0.32 -14.63
N LYS A 261 -6.49 0.07 -15.89
CA LYS A 261 -7.39 -0.66 -16.80
C LYS A 261 -6.95 -2.11 -16.96
N PHE A 262 -5.64 -2.33 -17.19
CA PHE A 262 -5.07 -3.68 -17.30
C PHE A 262 -5.28 -4.49 -16.00
N LEU A 263 -4.95 -3.93 -14.84
CA LEU A 263 -5.13 -4.61 -13.55
C LEU A 263 -6.59 -5.00 -13.31
N ARG A 264 -7.51 -4.09 -13.63
CA ARG A 264 -8.95 -4.33 -13.49
C ARG A 264 -9.44 -5.46 -14.41
N GLU A 265 -8.93 -5.54 -15.64
CA GLU A 265 -9.24 -6.65 -16.58
C GLU A 265 -8.75 -8.00 -16.03
N LYS A 266 -7.69 -8.00 -15.25
CA LYS A 266 -7.14 -9.18 -14.56
C LYS A 266 -7.81 -9.49 -13.23
N GLY A 267 -8.73 -8.64 -12.74
CA GLY A 267 -9.35 -8.79 -11.42
C GLY A 267 -8.41 -8.48 -10.25
N ILE A 268 -7.36 -7.70 -10.49
CA ILE A 268 -6.38 -7.26 -9.48
C ILE A 268 -6.74 -5.82 -9.07
N TYR A 269 -6.88 -5.58 -7.76
CA TYR A 269 -7.36 -4.29 -7.22
C TYR A 269 -6.40 -3.67 -6.21
#